data_3fb2650077d025466cb1c62f7c316d02
#
_entry.id   3fb2650077d025466cb1c62f7c316d02
#
_cell.length_a   1.000
_cell.length_b   1.000
_cell.length_c   1.000
_cell.angle_alpha   90.00
_cell.angle_beta   90.00
_cell.angle_gamma   90.00
#
_symmetry.space_group_name_H-M   'P 1'
#
loop_
_entity.id
_entity.type
_entity.pdbx_description
1 polymer ?
#
loop_
_entity_poly.entity_id
_entity_poly.type
_entity_poly.pdbx_seq_one_letter_code
_entity_poly.pdbx_strand_id
1 'polypeptide(L)'
;MEQFVDAHCHFNRDAFADYAGTGRFICNAVTMDDWEPLAAMARADARISAALGVHPWHVAELPPGWTDTLRRILTTNPHAAVGEIGLDATRDNPAAQCDAFTAQYLIAADMGRGAHIHCVRAWDKMLHLLKTLPRPPVIVAHRFSGNTDILRALCAISDNIYFSYRDVSGPRTRDAVAETPLHRILVETDGFAPAPAAVARTIANIAQIRGMSAADMADIIYDNSLRVINNGQIA
;
A
#
# COMPACT_ATOMS: atom_id res chain seq x y z
N MET A 1 2.45 14.97 17.18
CA MET A 1 1.88 14.96 15.83
C MET A 1 0.42 14.63 15.99
N GLU A 2 -0.45 15.62 15.75
CA GLU A 2 -1.91 15.46 15.98
C GLU A 2 -2.57 14.66 14.84
N GLN A 3 -2.06 14.74 13.61
CA GLN A 3 -2.59 14.02 12.46
C GLN A 3 -1.46 13.26 11.75
N PHE A 4 -1.71 12.01 11.40
CA PHE A 4 -0.83 11.19 10.58
C PHE A 4 -1.66 10.15 9.83
N VAL A 5 -1.05 9.57 8.79
CA VAL A 5 -1.56 8.39 8.10
C VAL A 5 -0.50 7.30 8.16
N ASP A 6 -0.90 6.11 8.60
CA ASP A 6 -0.16 4.87 8.36
C ASP A 6 -0.61 4.33 7.00
N ALA A 7 0.24 4.46 5.98
CA ALA A 7 -0.14 4.16 4.61
C ALA A 7 -0.20 2.66 4.29
N HIS A 8 0.22 1.80 5.21
CA HIS A 8 0.07 0.35 5.10
C HIS A 8 0.23 -0.31 6.48
N CYS A 9 -0.84 -0.93 6.93
CA CYS A 9 -0.86 -1.81 8.10
C CYS A 9 -1.80 -2.99 7.83
N HIS A 10 -1.82 -3.95 8.75
CA HIS A 10 -2.67 -5.13 8.64
C HIS A 10 -3.85 -5.08 9.59
N PHE A 11 -4.91 -5.82 9.24
CA PHE A 11 -6.13 -5.87 10.00
C PHE A 11 -5.93 -6.59 11.35
N ASN A 12 -6.32 -5.91 12.43
CA ASN A 12 -6.48 -6.50 13.76
C ASN A 12 -7.59 -5.72 14.50
N ARG A 13 -8.78 -6.29 14.57
CA ARG A 13 -9.97 -5.62 15.11
C ARG A 13 -9.74 -5.06 16.51
N ASP A 14 -9.19 -5.88 17.42
CA ASP A 14 -9.08 -5.52 18.84
C ASP A 14 -8.07 -4.39 19.05
N ALA A 15 -6.93 -4.45 18.36
CA ALA A 15 -5.91 -3.43 18.44
C ALA A 15 -6.38 -2.05 17.93
N PHE A 16 -7.27 -2.01 16.94
CA PHE A 16 -7.82 -0.76 16.42
C PHE A 16 -9.01 -0.26 17.24
N ALA A 17 -9.81 -1.15 17.85
CA ALA A 17 -10.94 -0.76 18.69
C ALA A 17 -10.49 0.04 19.92
N ASP A 18 -9.36 -0.30 20.51
CA ASP A 18 -8.79 0.36 21.68
C ASP A 18 -8.02 1.66 21.36
N TYR A 19 -7.81 1.96 20.08
CA TYR A 19 -7.06 3.15 19.67
C TYR A 19 -7.90 4.43 19.73
N ALA A 20 -7.64 5.28 20.71
CA ALA A 20 -8.34 6.55 20.94
C ALA A 20 -7.73 7.76 20.20
N GLY A 21 -6.64 7.57 19.44
CA GLY A 21 -5.96 8.67 18.73
C GLY A 21 -6.64 9.09 17.42
N THR A 22 -6.10 10.14 16.80
CA THR A 22 -6.63 10.77 15.58
C THR A 22 -5.97 10.31 14.28
N GLY A 23 -5.05 9.34 14.33
CA GLY A 23 -4.38 8.79 13.15
C GLY A 23 -5.34 8.09 12.19
N ARG A 24 -5.00 8.11 10.90
CA ARG A 24 -5.70 7.35 9.86
C ARG A 24 -4.85 6.18 9.40
N PHE A 25 -5.49 5.14 8.88
CA PHE A 25 -4.84 3.87 8.57
C PHE A 25 -5.35 3.31 7.25
N ILE A 26 -4.45 2.87 6.39
CA ILE A 26 -4.81 2.04 5.25
C ILE A 26 -4.52 0.59 5.64
N CYS A 27 -5.58 -0.11 6.03
CA CYS A 27 -5.50 -1.51 6.46
C CYS A 27 -5.64 -2.44 5.27
N ASN A 28 -4.70 -3.37 5.14
CA ASN A 28 -4.63 -4.31 4.04
C ASN A 28 -5.06 -5.71 4.49
N ALA A 29 -5.89 -6.35 3.68
CA ALA A 29 -6.23 -7.76 3.81
C ALA A 29 -5.05 -8.63 3.35
N VAL A 30 -4.90 -9.80 3.95
CA VAL A 30 -3.90 -10.81 3.58
C VAL A 30 -4.56 -12.00 2.88
N THR A 31 -5.75 -12.38 3.34
CA THR A 31 -6.54 -13.50 2.84
C THR A 31 -7.96 -13.08 2.50
N MET A 32 -8.71 -13.95 1.85
CA MET A 32 -10.14 -13.72 1.58
C MET A 32 -10.98 -13.62 2.86
N ASP A 33 -10.57 -14.27 3.93
CA ASP A 33 -11.28 -14.27 5.22
C ASP A 33 -11.22 -12.90 5.90
N ASP A 34 -10.23 -12.07 5.56
CA ASP A 34 -10.09 -10.71 6.08
C ASP A 34 -11.06 -9.72 5.40
N TRP A 35 -11.60 -10.02 4.21
CA TRP A 35 -12.28 -9.04 3.39
C TRP A 35 -13.52 -8.42 4.05
N GLU A 36 -14.48 -9.26 4.48
CA GLU A 36 -15.70 -8.72 5.08
C GLU A 36 -15.46 -8.12 6.47
N PRO A 37 -14.65 -8.73 7.38
CA PRO A 37 -14.32 -8.10 8.64
C PRO A 37 -13.64 -6.72 8.49
N LEU A 38 -12.68 -6.60 7.57
CA LEU A 38 -11.98 -5.32 7.31
C LEU A 38 -12.92 -4.29 6.66
N ALA A 39 -13.71 -4.70 5.67
CA ALA A 39 -14.69 -3.82 5.05
C ALA A 39 -15.74 -3.32 6.07
N ALA A 40 -16.21 -4.18 6.97
CA ALA A 40 -17.12 -3.79 8.05
C ALA A 40 -16.47 -2.79 9.01
N MET A 41 -15.20 -2.98 9.36
CA MET A 41 -14.45 -2.06 10.20
C MET A 41 -14.29 -0.68 9.53
N ALA A 42 -13.94 -0.65 8.25
CA ALA A 42 -13.81 0.60 7.49
C ALA A 42 -15.13 1.36 7.33
N ARG A 43 -16.27 0.64 7.26
CA ARG A 43 -17.60 1.29 7.29
C ARG A 43 -17.94 1.89 8.65
N ALA A 44 -17.46 1.28 9.72
CA ALA A 44 -17.76 1.70 11.11
C ALA A 44 -16.82 2.82 11.62
N ASP A 45 -15.60 2.93 11.09
CA ASP A 45 -14.58 3.88 11.53
C ASP A 45 -13.97 4.62 10.34
N ALA A 46 -14.29 5.92 10.21
CA ALA A 46 -13.78 6.77 9.13
C ALA A 46 -12.25 6.98 9.14
N ARG A 47 -11.56 6.57 10.21
CA ARG A 47 -10.09 6.58 10.26
C ARG A 47 -9.47 5.44 9.45
N ILE A 48 -10.26 4.43 9.08
CA ILE A 48 -9.79 3.21 8.43
C ILE A 48 -10.21 3.21 6.97
N SER A 49 -9.24 3.05 6.09
CA SER A 49 -9.41 2.78 4.67
C SER A 49 -9.04 1.32 4.41
N ALA A 50 -9.93 0.56 3.77
CA ALA A 50 -9.68 -0.85 3.47
C ALA A 50 -8.97 -1.01 2.13
N ALA A 51 -8.01 -1.92 2.06
CA ALA A 51 -7.49 -2.48 0.83
C ALA A 51 -7.74 -4.01 0.86
N LEU A 52 -8.55 -4.50 -0.09
CA LEU A 52 -9.05 -5.86 -0.13
C LEU A 52 -8.37 -6.65 -1.25
N GLY A 53 -7.58 -7.65 -0.89
CA GLY A 53 -6.82 -8.46 -1.83
C GLY A 53 -6.38 -9.78 -1.21
N VAL A 54 -5.62 -10.56 -1.97
CA VAL A 54 -4.97 -11.77 -1.50
C VAL A 54 -3.46 -11.62 -1.68
N HIS A 55 -2.76 -11.67 -0.57
CA HIS A 55 -1.30 -11.58 -0.50
C HIS A 55 -0.65 -12.77 -1.25
N PRO A 56 0.50 -12.57 -1.92
CA PRO A 56 1.16 -13.63 -2.69
C PRO A 56 1.45 -14.92 -1.93
N TRP A 57 1.49 -14.89 -0.61
CA TRP A 57 1.70 -16.08 0.21
C TRP A 57 0.48 -17.02 0.28
N HIS A 58 -0.72 -16.53 -0.09
CA HIS A 58 -1.99 -17.24 0.07
C HIS A 58 -2.69 -17.53 -1.26
N VAL A 59 -1.99 -17.38 -2.40
CA VAL A 59 -2.61 -17.54 -3.73
C VAL A 59 -2.71 -19.00 -4.20
N ALA A 60 -2.02 -19.93 -3.56
CA ALA A 60 -1.97 -21.32 -4.00
C ALA A 60 -3.33 -22.07 -3.86
N GLU A 61 -4.17 -21.63 -2.96
CA GLU A 61 -5.43 -22.31 -2.57
C GLU A 61 -6.67 -21.46 -2.88
N LEU A 62 -6.59 -20.55 -3.85
CA LEU A 62 -7.73 -19.71 -4.19
C LEU A 62 -8.86 -20.54 -4.81
N PRO A 63 -10.10 -20.46 -4.28
CA PRO A 63 -11.22 -21.22 -4.79
C PRO A 63 -11.68 -20.70 -6.16
N PRO A 64 -12.32 -21.54 -7.00
CA PRO A 64 -12.95 -21.07 -8.22
C PRO A 64 -13.92 -19.90 -7.96
N GLY A 65 -13.89 -18.87 -8.81
CA GLY A 65 -14.78 -17.69 -8.68
C GLY A 65 -14.37 -16.68 -7.61
N TRP A 66 -13.18 -16.78 -7.02
CA TRP A 66 -12.69 -15.83 -6.02
C TRP A 66 -12.63 -14.39 -6.55
N THR A 67 -12.33 -14.20 -7.85
CA THR A 67 -12.31 -12.88 -8.50
C THR A 67 -13.70 -12.24 -8.55
N ASP A 68 -14.76 -13.02 -8.75
CA ASP A 68 -16.14 -12.51 -8.72
C ASP A 68 -16.51 -12.10 -7.30
N THR A 69 -16.02 -12.84 -6.29
CA THR A 69 -16.21 -12.49 -4.89
C THR A 69 -15.49 -11.18 -4.55
N LEU A 70 -14.24 -10.98 -5.04
CA LEU A 70 -13.53 -9.71 -4.89
C LEU A 70 -14.29 -8.55 -5.55
N ARG A 71 -14.74 -8.71 -6.79
CA ARG A 71 -15.54 -7.67 -7.48
C ARG A 71 -16.81 -7.32 -6.71
N ARG A 72 -17.51 -8.32 -6.19
CA ARG A 72 -18.76 -8.11 -5.42
C ARG A 72 -18.50 -7.31 -4.14
N ILE A 73 -17.47 -7.64 -3.36
CA ILE A 73 -17.17 -6.91 -2.12
C ILE A 73 -16.68 -5.49 -2.42
N LEU A 74 -15.89 -5.29 -3.46
CA LEU A 74 -15.46 -3.95 -3.90
C LEU A 74 -16.65 -3.10 -4.39
N THR A 75 -17.66 -3.69 -5.01
CA THR A 75 -18.88 -3.00 -5.43
C THR A 75 -19.66 -2.45 -4.22
N THR A 76 -19.75 -3.22 -3.15
CA THR A 76 -20.44 -2.80 -1.92
C THR A 76 -19.58 -1.91 -1.02
N ASN A 77 -18.29 -1.77 -1.30
CA ASN A 77 -17.34 -0.92 -0.58
C ASN A 77 -16.62 0.03 -1.57
N PRO A 78 -17.29 1.10 -2.04
CA PRO A 78 -16.81 1.93 -3.14
C PRO A 78 -15.50 2.67 -2.86
N HIS A 79 -15.10 2.84 -1.61
CA HIS A 79 -13.86 3.50 -1.20
C HIS A 79 -12.70 2.52 -0.95
N ALA A 80 -12.94 1.20 -1.00
CA ALA A 80 -11.89 0.23 -0.81
C ALA A 80 -10.94 0.16 -2.01
N ALA A 81 -9.64 0.11 -1.71
CA ALA A 81 -8.59 -0.22 -2.68
C ALA A 81 -8.48 -1.75 -2.86
N VAL A 82 -7.62 -2.18 -3.79
CA VAL A 82 -7.24 -3.58 -3.96
C VAL A 82 -5.85 -3.78 -3.34
N GLY A 83 -5.74 -4.63 -2.34
CA GLY A 83 -4.48 -4.91 -1.63
C GLY A 83 -4.70 -5.78 -0.37
N GLU A 84 -3.66 -6.35 0.11
CA GLU A 84 -2.30 -6.41 -0.41
C GLU A 84 -2.19 -7.45 -1.53
N ILE A 85 -1.61 -7.08 -2.67
CA ILE A 85 -1.43 -7.96 -3.83
C ILE A 85 0.02 -7.90 -4.31
N GLY A 86 0.56 -8.94 -4.94
CA GLY A 86 1.92 -8.78 -5.39
C GLY A 86 2.69 -10.04 -5.71
N LEU A 87 4.04 -9.92 -5.64
CA LEU A 87 4.99 -10.97 -5.93
C LEU A 87 6.04 -11.09 -4.84
N ASP A 88 6.32 -12.31 -4.41
CA ASP A 88 7.39 -12.61 -3.46
C ASP A 88 8.25 -13.79 -3.98
N ALA A 89 9.44 -13.48 -4.49
CA ALA A 89 10.35 -14.50 -5.01
C ALA A 89 11.04 -15.34 -3.91
N THR A 90 10.75 -15.09 -2.63
CA THR A 90 11.21 -15.94 -1.52
C THR A 90 10.22 -17.07 -1.22
N ARG A 91 9.10 -17.14 -1.95
CA ARG A 91 8.02 -18.09 -1.80
C ARG A 91 7.83 -18.92 -3.07
N ASP A 92 7.21 -20.07 -2.89
CA ASP A 92 6.87 -20.98 -3.98
C ASP A 92 5.73 -20.45 -4.86
N ASN A 93 5.45 -21.15 -5.96
CA ASN A 93 4.34 -20.90 -6.88
C ASN A 93 4.40 -19.52 -7.60
N PRO A 94 5.54 -19.14 -8.23
CA PRO A 94 5.66 -17.85 -8.89
C PRO A 94 4.65 -17.65 -10.04
N ALA A 95 4.19 -18.71 -10.69
CA ALA A 95 3.16 -18.64 -11.72
C ALA A 95 1.81 -18.26 -11.10
N ALA A 96 1.39 -18.94 -10.04
CA ALA A 96 0.14 -18.61 -9.34
C ALA A 96 0.16 -17.20 -8.75
N GLN A 97 1.31 -16.73 -8.24
CA GLN A 97 1.46 -15.36 -7.79
C GLN A 97 1.25 -14.36 -8.94
N CYS A 98 1.86 -14.60 -10.12
CA CYS A 98 1.68 -13.74 -11.29
C CYS A 98 0.23 -13.72 -11.78
N ASP A 99 -0.44 -14.87 -11.82
CA ASP A 99 -1.82 -14.98 -12.27
C ASP A 99 -2.77 -14.26 -11.30
N ALA A 100 -2.62 -14.49 -9.99
CA ALA A 100 -3.42 -13.83 -8.96
C ALA A 100 -3.16 -12.33 -8.89
N PHE A 101 -1.89 -11.89 -9.00
CA PHE A 101 -1.56 -10.46 -9.09
C PHE A 101 -2.23 -9.83 -10.30
N THR A 102 -2.07 -10.44 -11.49
CA THR A 102 -2.63 -9.91 -12.74
C THR A 102 -4.14 -9.77 -12.64
N ALA A 103 -4.84 -10.79 -12.14
CA ALA A 103 -6.28 -10.75 -11.98
C ALA A 103 -6.74 -9.61 -11.06
N GLN A 104 -6.13 -9.46 -9.89
CA GLN A 104 -6.46 -8.43 -8.90
C GLN A 104 -6.11 -7.02 -9.41
N TYR A 105 -4.96 -6.87 -10.04
CA TYR A 105 -4.51 -5.60 -10.59
C TYR A 105 -5.43 -5.11 -11.73
N LEU A 106 -5.89 -6.02 -12.59
CA LEU A 106 -6.87 -5.70 -13.63
C LEU A 106 -8.24 -5.33 -13.03
N ILE A 107 -8.66 -6.00 -11.94
CA ILE A 107 -9.87 -5.61 -11.21
C ILE A 107 -9.74 -4.20 -10.65
N ALA A 108 -8.58 -3.86 -10.06
CA ALA A 108 -8.33 -2.51 -9.56
C ALA A 108 -8.42 -1.47 -10.66
N ALA A 109 -7.79 -1.71 -11.81
CA ALA A 109 -7.84 -0.81 -12.97
C ALA A 109 -9.27 -0.64 -13.54
N ASP A 110 -9.98 -1.76 -13.74
CA ASP A 110 -11.31 -1.80 -14.31
C ASP A 110 -12.37 -1.09 -13.43
N MET A 111 -12.25 -1.25 -12.12
CA MET A 111 -13.15 -0.64 -11.15
C MET A 111 -12.71 0.76 -10.68
N GLY A 112 -11.61 1.31 -11.19
CA GLY A 112 -11.08 2.60 -10.78
C GLY A 112 -10.61 2.63 -9.33
N ARG A 113 -10.02 1.53 -8.82
CA ARG A 113 -9.51 1.40 -7.45
C ARG A 113 -8.02 1.55 -7.38
N GLY A 114 -7.49 2.10 -6.27
CA GLY A 114 -6.06 2.05 -5.99
C GLY A 114 -5.57 0.60 -5.81
N ALA A 115 -4.27 0.36 -6.04
CA ALA A 115 -3.63 -0.93 -5.81
C ALA A 115 -2.47 -0.82 -4.82
N HIS A 116 -2.46 -1.63 -3.77
CA HIS A 116 -1.36 -1.73 -2.80
C HIS A 116 -0.52 -2.97 -3.10
N ILE A 117 0.74 -2.75 -3.49
CA ILE A 117 1.59 -3.77 -4.10
C ILE A 117 2.71 -4.20 -3.15
N HIS A 118 2.74 -5.50 -2.87
CA HIS A 118 3.85 -6.24 -2.30
C HIS A 118 4.86 -6.65 -3.36
N CYS A 119 6.15 -6.38 -3.16
CA CYS A 119 7.17 -6.87 -4.07
C CYS A 119 8.47 -7.18 -3.35
N VAL A 120 8.78 -8.48 -3.19
CA VAL A 120 10.02 -8.96 -2.58
C VAL A 120 10.85 -9.74 -3.59
N ARG A 121 12.04 -9.22 -3.94
CA ARG A 121 13.00 -9.83 -4.88
C ARG A 121 12.43 -10.20 -6.26
N ALA A 122 11.32 -9.56 -6.68
CA ALA A 122 10.59 -9.83 -7.92
C ALA A 122 10.41 -8.59 -8.81
N TRP A 123 11.25 -7.56 -8.62
CA TRP A 123 11.06 -6.25 -9.27
C TRP A 123 11.12 -6.31 -10.80
N ASP A 124 11.95 -7.15 -11.40
CA ASP A 124 12.01 -7.27 -12.88
C ASP A 124 10.69 -7.74 -13.44
N LYS A 125 10.09 -8.78 -12.84
CA LYS A 125 8.78 -9.27 -13.22
C LYS A 125 7.67 -8.25 -12.94
N MET A 126 7.72 -7.60 -11.77
CA MET A 126 6.76 -6.56 -11.42
C MET A 126 6.80 -5.39 -12.40
N LEU A 127 7.98 -4.87 -12.74
CA LEU A 127 8.14 -3.81 -13.72
C LEU A 127 7.58 -4.19 -15.11
N HIS A 128 7.79 -5.45 -15.54
CA HIS A 128 7.20 -5.93 -16.78
C HIS A 128 5.67 -5.89 -16.74
N LEU A 129 5.05 -6.38 -15.68
CA LEU A 129 3.59 -6.37 -15.50
C LEU A 129 3.03 -4.94 -15.45
N LEU A 130 3.64 -4.06 -14.66
CA LEU A 130 3.19 -2.67 -14.53
C LEU A 130 3.32 -1.85 -15.83
N LYS A 131 4.25 -2.24 -16.72
CA LYS A 131 4.41 -1.61 -18.06
C LYS A 131 3.37 -2.09 -19.06
N THR A 132 2.91 -3.32 -18.94
CA THR A 132 2.08 -3.98 -19.95
C THR A 132 0.59 -4.01 -19.64
N LEU A 133 0.22 -3.95 -18.35
CA LEU A 133 -1.17 -4.00 -17.92
C LEU A 133 -1.82 -2.61 -17.86
N PRO A 134 -3.14 -2.50 -18.06
CA PRO A 134 -3.91 -1.30 -17.74
C PRO A 134 -3.70 -0.87 -16.29
N ARG A 135 -3.62 0.43 -16.04
CA ARG A 135 -3.19 0.95 -14.72
C ARG A 135 -4.36 1.37 -13.84
N PRO A 136 -4.33 0.98 -12.56
CA PRO A 136 -5.13 1.62 -11.52
C PRO A 136 -4.85 3.13 -11.40
N PRO A 137 -5.79 3.92 -10.89
CA PRO A 137 -5.61 5.37 -10.72
C PRO A 137 -4.48 5.72 -9.76
N VAL A 138 -4.23 4.87 -8.77
CA VAL A 138 -3.15 5.00 -7.77
C VAL A 138 -2.51 3.64 -7.55
N ILE A 139 -1.19 3.63 -7.40
CA ILE A 139 -0.42 2.44 -7.04
C ILE A 139 0.46 2.78 -5.85
N VAL A 140 0.42 1.97 -4.80
CA VAL A 140 1.34 2.05 -3.66
C VAL A 140 2.29 0.87 -3.73
N ALA A 141 3.58 1.16 -3.97
CA ALA A 141 4.65 0.20 -3.75
C ALA A 141 4.97 0.19 -2.26
N HIS A 142 4.26 -0.68 -1.50
CA HIS A 142 4.42 -0.73 -0.06
C HIS A 142 5.78 -1.30 0.32
N ARG A 143 6.31 -0.84 1.46
CA ARG A 143 7.61 -1.26 2.01
C ARG A 143 8.70 -1.32 0.92
N PHE A 144 8.80 -0.24 0.15
CA PHE A 144 9.65 -0.19 -1.03
C PHE A 144 11.10 -0.58 -0.69
N SER A 145 11.57 -1.66 -1.29
CA SER A 145 12.89 -2.27 -1.06
C SER A 145 13.76 -2.30 -2.33
N GLY A 146 13.29 -1.69 -3.42
CA GLY A 146 14.05 -1.55 -4.66
C GLY A 146 15.25 -0.60 -4.50
N ASN A 147 16.20 -0.69 -5.44
CA ASN A 147 17.26 0.29 -5.58
C ASN A 147 16.77 1.52 -6.37
N THR A 148 17.65 2.51 -6.55
CA THR A 148 17.33 3.75 -7.27
C THR A 148 17.01 3.53 -8.75
N ASP A 149 17.55 2.50 -9.39
CA ASP A 149 17.23 2.18 -10.79
C ASP A 149 15.79 1.65 -10.92
N ILE A 150 15.37 0.80 -9.98
CA ILE A 150 13.97 0.33 -9.89
C ILE A 150 13.04 1.51 -9.58
N LEU A 151 13.42 2.39 -8.65
CA LEU A 151 12.66 3.60 -8.33
C LEU A 151 12.45 4.47 -9.58
N ARG A 152 13.52 4.78 -10.32
CA ARG A 152 13.46 5.57 -11.55
C ARG A 152 12.59 4.89 -12.62
N ALA A 153 12.72 3.56 -12.77
CA ALA A 153 11.90 2.80 -13.69
C ALA A 153 10.41 2.84 -13.34
N LEU A 154 10.05 2.76 -12.06
CA LEU A 154 8.67 2.91 -11.58
C LEU A 154 8.16 4.34 -11.78
N CYS A 155 8.98 5.34 -11.48
CA CYS A 155 8.65 6.74 -11.72
C CYS A 155 8.38 7.05 -13.20
N ALA A 156 9.09 6.37 -14.11
CA ALA A 156 8.89 6.53 -15.55
C ALA A 156 7.60 5.83 -16.07
N ILE A 157 7.05 4.87 -15.32
CA ILE A 157 5.79 4.21 -15.69
C ILE A 157 4.59 5.11 -15.43
N SER A 158 4.52 5.78 -14.29
CA SER A 158 3.38 6.62 -13.91
C SER A 158 3.73 7.60 -12.79
N ASP A 159 3.12 8.78 -12.85
CA ASP A 159 3.18 9.78 -11.78
C ASP A 159 2.34 9.40 -10.55
N ASN A 160 1.45 8.43 -10.68
CA ASN A 160 0.56 7.96 -9.63
C ASN A 160 1.08 6.71 -8.90
N ILE A 161 2.39 6.43 -8.97
CA ILE A 161 3.03 5.40 -8.15
C ILE A 161 3.65 6.08 -6.93
N TYR A 162 3.20 5.69 -5.75
CA TYR A 162 3.67 6.14 -4.46
C TYR A 162 4.56 5.09 -3.82
N PHE A 163 5.51 5.50 -3.00
CA PHE A 163 6.50 4.65 -2.35
C PHE A 163 6.36 4.78 -0.84
N SER A 164 6.05 3.70 -0.18
CA SER A 164 5.87 3.69 1.27
C SER A 164 7.11 3.13 1.95
N TYR A 165 7.50 3.75 3.07
CA TYR A 165 8.71 3.42 3.80
C TYR A 165 8.39 3.17 5.28
N ARG A 166 8.94 2.07 5.81
CA ARG A 166 8.82 1.69 7.23
C ARG A 166 10.09 1.97 8.01
N ASP A 167 11.22 1.55 7.46
CA ASP A 167 12.55 1.71 8.04
C ASP A 167 13.51 2.23 6.98
N VAL A 168 14.19 3.31 7.31
CA VAL A 168 15.12 3.99 6.40
C VAL A 168 16.57 3.93 6.92
N SER A 169 16.89 2.94 7.74
CA SER A 169 18.25 2.76 8.32
C SER A 169 19.27 2.23 7.32
N GLY A 170 18.85 1.36 6.39
CA GLY A 170 19.72 0.75 5.40
C GLY A 170 20.15 1.71 4.29
N PRO A 171 21.41 1.61 3.76
CA PRO A 171 21.91 2.52 2.74
C PRO A 171 21.05 2.52 1.47
N ARG A 172 20.65 1.36 0.96
CA ARG A 172 19.79 1.25 -0.23
C ARG A 172 18.47 2.01 -0.06
N THR A 173 17.82 1.87 1.10
CA THR A 173 16.55 2.57 1.37
C THR A 173 16.79 4.06 1.52
N ARG A 174 17.90 4.49 2.15
CA ARG A 174 18.28 5.91 2.26
C ARG A 174 18.47 6.54 0.89
N ASP A 175 19.18 5.87 -0.02
CA ASP A 175 19.39 6.33 -1.41
C ASP A 175 18.05 6.44 -2.15
N ALA A 176 17.18 5.44 -2.02
CA ALA A 176 15.85 5.49 -2.62
C ALA A 176 15.01 6.64 -2.06
N VAL A 177 14.99 6.85 -0.74
CA VAL A 177 14.30 7.99 -0.10
C VAL A 177 14.87 9.33 -0.60
N ALA A 178 16.18 9.43 -0.75
CA ALA A 178 16.83 10.67 -1.23
C ALA A 178 16.37 11.04 -2.65
N GLU A 179 16.10 10.05 -3.51
CA GLU A 179 15.68 10.25 -4.90
C GLU A 179 14.16 10.25 -5.11
N THR A 180 13.37 9.69 -4.18
CA THR A 180 11.91 9.65 -4.34
C THR A 180 11.32 11.05 -4.43
N PRO A 181 10.49 11.37 -5.44
CA PRO A 181 9.82 12.67 -5.50
C PRO A 181 9.00 12.91 -4.22
N LEU A 182 9.11 14.11 -3.64
CA LEU A 182 8.46 14.44 -2.35
C LEU A 182 6.96 14.14 -2.34
N HIS A 183 6.28 14.43 -3.44
CA HIS A 183 4.84 14.22 -3.60
C HIS A 183 4.42 12.74 -3.76
N ARG A 184 5.38 11.80 -3.64
CA ARG A 184 5.15 10.34 -3.76
C ARG A 184 5.65 9.56 -2.54
N ILE A 185 6.19 10.24 -1.53
CA ILE A 185 6.66 9.59 -0.30
C ILE A 185 5.48 9.33 0.62
N LEU A 186 5.39 8.10 1.11
CA LEU A 186 4.48 7.66 2.16
C LEU A 186 5.26 7.03 3.30
N VAL A 187 4.63 6.90 4.46
CA VAL A 187 5.18 6.19 5.63
C VAL A 187 4.19 5.16 6.12
N GLU A 188 4.72 4.03 6.55
CA GLU A 188 3.92 2.91 7.02
C GLU A 188 4.56 2.22 8.21
N THR A 189 3.77 1.37 8.88
CA THR A 189 4.26 0.46 9.93
C THR A 189 4.36 -0.98 9.47
N ASP A 190 3.58 -1.42 8.50
CA ASP A 190 3.44 -2.83 8.11
C ASP A 190 3.16 -3.69 9.35
N GLY A 191 2.38 -3.15 10.28
CA GLY A 191 2.10 -3.71 11.59
C GLY A 191 0.62 -4.06 11.78
N PHE A 192 0.32 -4.78 12.86
CA PHE A 192 -1.04 -5.23 13.20
C PHE A 192 -1.71 -4.36 14.27
N ALA A 193 -1.13 -3.22 14.61
CA ALA A 193 -1.68 -2.31 15.60
C ALA A 193 -1.25 -0.87 15.31
N PRO A 194 -2.04 0.13 15.72
CA PRO A 194 -1.66 1.53 15.63
C PRO A 194 -0.33 1.82 16.33
N ALA A 195 0.62 2.41 15.62
CA ALA A 195 1.95 2.72 16.15
C ALA A 195 2.43 4.14 15.79
N PRO A 196 1.77 5.20 16.30
CA PRO A 196 2.05 6.58 15.93
C PRO A 196 3.50 7.00 16.17
N ALA A 197 4.14 6.48 17.21
CA ALA A 197 5.55 6.75 17.48
C ALA A 197 6.49 6.16 16.42
N ALA A 198 6.14 5.03 15.81
CA ALA A 198 6.91 4.44 14.71
C ALA A 198 6.78 5.28 13.44
N VAL A 199 5.56 5.71 13.10
CA VAL A 199 5.31 6.63 11.98
C VAL A 199 6.10 7.93 12.17
N ALA A 200 5.99 8.56 13.34
CA ALA A 200 6.71 9.81 13.65
C ALA A 200 8.24 9.66 13.51
N ARG A 201 8.80 8.56 13.99
CA ARG A 201 10.23 8.27 13.87
C ARG A 201 10.66 8.12 12.40
N THR A 202 9.87 7.41 11.59
CA THR A 202 10.17 7.23 10.17
C THR A 202 10.10 8.55 9.43
N ILE A 203 9.10 9.40 9.70
CA ILE A 203 8.99 10.76 9.14
C ILE A 203 10.24 11.61 9.49
N ALA A 204 10.66 11.60 10.77
CA ALA A 204 11.83 12.34 11.21
C ALA A 204 13.12 11.88 10.49
N ASN A 205 13.29 10.58 10.30
CA ASN A 205 14.43 10.02 9.58
C ASN A 205 14.41 10.41 8.08
N ILE A 206 13.24 10.40 7.43
CA ILE A 206 13.08 10.85 6.05
C ILE A 206 13.37 12.34 5.94
N ALA A 207 12.87 13.17 6.85
CA ALA A 207 13.12 14.59 6.91
C ALA A 207 14.62 14.88 7.02
N GLN A 208 15.35 14.15 7.86
CA GLN A 208 16.82 14.26 7.97
C GLN A 208 17.53 13.94 6.65
N ILE A 209 17.13 12.86 5.95
CA ILE A 209 17.71 12.48 4.65
C ILE A 209 17.47 13.57 3.61
N ARG A 210 16.30 14.20 3.66
CA ARG A 210 15.87 15.22 2.70
C ARG A 210 16.32 16.65 3.06
N GLY A 211 16.97 16.85 4.22
CA GLY A 211 17.38 18.16 4.70
C GLY A 211 16.21 19.10 5.01
N MET A 212 15.08 18.56 5.49
CA MET A 212 13.85 19.28 5.78
C MET A 212 13.49 19.21 7.28
N SER A 213 12.58 20.06 7.74
CA SER A 213 12.01 19.92 9.07
C SER A 213 11.09 18.69 9.13
N ALA A 214 10.99 18.08 10.31
CA ALA A 214 10.07 16.94 10.51
C ALA A 214 8.58 17.36 10.36
N ALA A 215 8.26 18.62 10.65
CA ALA A 215 6.92 19.19 10.48
C ALA A 215 6.54 19.30 9.00
N ASP A 216 7.39 19.94 8.18
CA ASP A 216 7.14 20.09 6.74
C ASP A 216 7.03 18.71 6.06
N MET A 217 7.89 17.76 6.47
CA MET A 217 7.83 16.39 5.93
C MET A 217 6.56 15.67 6.36
N ALA A 218 6.07 15.88 7.59
CA ALA A 218 4.82 15.30 8.07
C ALA A 218 3.62 15.80 7.25
N ASP A 219 3.57 17.11 6.97
CA ASP A 219 2.51 17.72 6.17
C ASP A 219 2.51 17.16 4.74
N ILE A 220 3.67 17.09 4.10
CA ILE A 220 3.80 16.51 2.75
C ILE A 220 3.33 15.05 2.71
N ILE A 221 3.76 14.23 3.67
CA ILE A 221 3.39 12.81 3.74
C ILE A 221 1.89 12.65 4.03
N TYR A 222 1.34 13.49 4.89
CA TYR A 222 -0.10 13.49 5.16
C TYR A 222 -0.90 13.80 3.89
N ASP A 223 -0.57 14.85 3.16
CA ASP A 223 -1.23 15.23 1.91
C ASP A 223 -1.11 14.14 0.84
N ASN A 224 0.07 13.53 0.70
CA ASN A 224 0.28 12.40 -0.21
C ASN A 224 -0.63 11.22 0.14
N SER A 225 -0.73 10.92 1.43
CA SER A 225 -1.56 9.81 1.92
C SER A 225 -3.04 10.05 1.69
N LEU A 226 -3.51 11.29 1.83
CA LEU A 226 -4.90 11.65 1.51
C LEU A 226 -5.21 11.45 0.01
N ARG A 227 -4.26 11.76 -0.88
CA ARG A 227 -4.43 11.49 -2.33
C ARG A 227 -4.58 10.00 -2.60
N VAL A 228 -3.80 9.16 -1.91
CA VAL A 228 -3.92 7.69 -2.01
C VAL A 228 -5.27 7.21 -1.51
N ILE A 229 -5.72 7.65 -0.34
CA ILE A 229 -7.02 7.29 0.24
C ILE A 229 -8.18 7.68 -0.71
N ASN A 230 -8.08 8.81 -1.36
CA ASN A 230 -9.08 9.31 -2.31
C ASN A 230 -8.91 8.73 -3.74
N ASN A 231 -8.15 7.64 -3.91
CA ASN A 231 -7.84 7.03 -5.22
C ASN A 231 -7.27 8.02 -6.25
N GLY A 232 -6.44 8.98 -5.79
CA GLY A 232 -5.84 10.00 -6.64
C GLY A 232 -6.78 11.14 -7.04
N GLN A 233 -8.03 11.15 -6.59
CA GLN A 233 -8.92 12.30 -6.76
C GLN A 233 -8.52 13.40 -5.76
N ILE A 234 -8.23 14.58 -6.28
CA ILE A 234 -8.04 15.78 -5.46
C ILE A 234 -9.46 16.24 -5.07
N ALA A 235 -9.73 16.28 -3.76
CA ALA A 235 -10.98 16.86 -3.25
C ALA A 235 -11.02 18.38 -3.50
#